data_ccefcaefc3618b6129fa03b87fcd5fba
#
_entry.id   ccefcaefc3618b6129fa03b87fcd5fba
#
_cell.length_a   1.000
_cell.length_b   1.000
_cell.length_c   1.000
_cell.angle_alpha   90.00
_cell.angle_beta   90.00
_cell.angle_gamma   90.00
#
_symmetry.space_group_name_H-M   'P 1'
#
loop_
_entity.id
_entity.type
_entity.pdbx_description
1 polymer ?
#
loop_
_entity_poly.entity_id
_entity_poly.type
_entity_poly.pdbx_seq_one_letter_code
_entity_poly.pdbx_strand_id
1 'polypeptide(L)'
;MELQGERLIPATQDKTWAALNDPAVLKACITGCESLERTGDDAFAAVVAVKVGPVSARFKGNLKLTNVNAPQSYTINFDGQGGVAGFGKGSADVTLSPEGAGTKLRYAAKAQVGSRLIDAAATKVAEDFFKAFELQLAPPPAEAVDTGQVPLPADTPKNNKALWWGVAALVVVLLWYWLRR
;
A
#
# COMPACT_ATOMS: atom_id res chain seq x y z
N MET A 1 -16.31 2.84 18.76
CA MET A 1 -16.67 2.39 17.40
C MET A 1 -16.32 0.93 17.21
N GLU A 2 -17.04 0.23 16.36
CA GLU A 2 -16.70 -1.12 15.91
C GLU A 2 -16.71 -1.13 14.38
N LEU A 3 -15.72 -1.81 13.79
CA LEU A 3 -15.58 -1.96 12.35
C LEU A 3 -15.20 -3.41 12.05
N GLN A 4 -15.92 -4.06 11.17
CA GLN A 4 -15.62 -5.42 10.75
C GLN A 4 -15.83 -5.59 9.26
N GLY A 5 -15.15 -6.54 8.66
CA GLY A 5 -15.31 -6.84 7.25
C GLY A 5 -14.49 -8.03 6.81
N GLU A 6 -14.65 -8.35 5.54
CA GLU A 6 -13.83 -9.35 4.86
C GLU A 6 -13.39 -8.86 3.48
N ARG A 7 -12.25 -9.37 3.01
CA ARG A 7 -11.66 -9.08 1.69
C ARG A 7 -11.07 -10.34 1.10
N LEU A 8 -11.17 -10.47 -0.20
CA LEU A 8 -10.46 -11.50 -0.95
C LEU A 8 -9.17 -10.87 -1.53
N ILE A 9 -8.04 -11.27 -0.98
CA ILE A 9 -6.72 -10.77 -1.41
C ILE A 9 -6.20 -11.66 -2.53
N PRO A 10 -5.77 -11.10 -3.69
CA PRO A 10 -5.33 -11.87 -4.85
C PRO A 10 -3.88 -12.38 -4.70
N ALA A 11 -3.57 -12.97 -3.56
CA ALA A 11 -2.27 -13.54 -3.22
C ALA A 11 -2.44 -14.72 -2.25
N THR A 12 -1.47 -15.63 -2.22
CA THR A 12 -1.45 -16.74 -1.27
C THR A 12 -1.37 -16.24 0.19
N GLN A 13 -1.79 -17.08 1.12
CA GLN A 13 -1.80 -16.76 2.56
C GLN A 13 -0.43 -16.29 3.06
N ASP A 14 0.65 -16.99 2.68
CA ASP A 14 2.01 -16.63 3.09
C ASP A 14 2.45 -15.26 2.53
N LYS A 15 2.13 -14.98 1.27
CA LYS A 15 2.41 -13.67 0.66
C LYS A 15 1.61 -12.55 1.30
N THR A 16 0.33 -12.81 1.57
CA THR A 16 -0.55 -11.87 2.27
C THR A 16 -0.04 -11.58 3.68
N TRP A 17 0.34 -12.63 4.40
CA TRP A 17 0.95 -12.52 5.72
C TRP A 17 2.24 -11.68 5.70
N ALA A 18 3.16 -12.01 4.80
CA ALA A 18 4.43 -11.28 4.67
C ALA A 18 4.19 -9.79 4.38
N ALA A 19 3.27 -9.48 3.48
CA ALA A 19 2.93 -8.09 3.12
C ALA A 19 2.28 -7.31 4.28
N LEU A 20 1.42 -7.96 5.08
CA LEU A 20 0.81 -7.35 6.27
C LEU A 20 1.81 -7.11 7.42
N ASN A 21 3.00 -7.69 7.33
CA ASN A 21 4.09 -7.52 8.30
C ASN A 21 5.28 -6.73 7.72
N ASP A 22 5.16 -6.22 6.50
CA ASP A 22 6.19 -5.40 5.86
C ASP A 22 5.88 -3.91 6.00
N PRO A 23 6.69 -3.13 6.74
CA PRO A 23 6.48 -1.69 6.92
C PRO A 23 6.44 -0.91 5.61
N ALA A 24 7.20 -1.32 4.59
CA ALA A 24 7.23 -0.64 3.30
C ALA A 24 5.91 -0.82 2.54
N VAL A 25 5.37 -2.04 2.52
CA VAL A 25 4.06 -2.35 1.93
C VAL A 25 2.95 -1.61 2.66
N LEU A 26 2.91 -1.70 3.99
CA LEU A 26 1.90 -1.03 4.82
C LEU A 26 1.94 0.49 4.63
N LYS A 27 3.14 1.09 4.63
CA LYS A 27 3.31 2.53 4.39
C LYS A 27 2.75 2.95 3.03
N ALA A 28 2.96 2.16 1.98
CA ALA A 28 2.44 2.44 0.64
C ALA A 28 0.91 2.34 0.58
N CYS A 29 0.30 1.50 1.41
CA CYS A 29 -1.15 1.27 1.42
C CYS A 29 -1.92 2.23 2.34
N ILE A 30 -1.28 2.81 3.36
CA ILE A 30 -1.93 3.73 4.30
C ILE A 30 -1.89 5.15 3.73
N THR A 31 -3.04 5.66 3.31
CA THR A 31 -3.17 7.02 2.79
C THR A 31 -2.70 8.06 3.81
N GLY A 32 -1.76 8.90 3.40
CA GLY A 32 -1.18 9.94 4.24
C GLY A 32 -0.12 9.44 5.24
N CYS A 33 0.36 8.21 5.12
CA CYS A 33 1.42 7.69 5.97
C CYS A 33 2.75 8.38 5.65
N GLU A 34 3.24 9.17 6.58
CA GLU A 34 4.54 9.85 6.48
C GLU A 34 5.68 8.92 6.89
N SER A 35 5.50 8.18 7.99
CA SER A 35 6.44 7.15 8.43
C SER A 35 5.72 5.95 9.04
N LEU A 36 6.29 4.77 8.83
CA LEU A 36 5.94 3.53 9.52
C LEU A 36 7.24 2.76 9.74
N GLU A 37 7.61 2.63 10.98
CA GLU A 37 8.89 2.04 11.36
C GLU A 37 8.67 0.91 12.35
N ARG A 38 9.44 -0.16 12.18
CA ARG A 38 9.47 -1.26 13.15
C ARG A 38 10.28 -0.84 14.37
N THR A 39 9.68 -0.88 15.54
CA THR A 39 10.31 -0.49 16.83
C THR A 39 10.65 -1.71 17.71
N GLY A 40 10.23 -2.90 17.30
CA GLY A 40 10.49 -4.18 17.94
C GLY A 40 10.02 -5.33 17.06
N ASP A 41 10.14 -6.56 17.54
CA ASP A 41 9.76 -7.75 16.74
C ASP A 41 8.30 -7.70 16.28
N ASP A 42 7.40 -7.29 17.17
CA ASP A 42 5.96 -7.20 16.93
C ASP A 42 5.43 -5.78 17.16
N ALA A 43 6.27 -4.76 17.03
CA ALA A 43 5.91 -3.38 17.33
C ALA A 43 6.30 -2.41 16.21
N PHE A 44 5.42 -1.43 15.97
CA PHE A 44 5.61 -0.40 14.96
C PHE A 44 5.24 0.97 15.52
N ALA A 45 5.91 2.01 15.03
CA ALA A 45 5.52 3.40 15.23
C ALA A 45 5.13 4.01 13.89
N ALA A 46 4.02 4.73 13.86
CA ALA A 46 3.49 5.35 12.66
C ALA A 46 3.22 6.83 12.83
N VAL A 47 3.42 7.59 11.76
CA VAL A 47 2.96 8.97 11.63
C VAL A 47 2.10 9.07 10.40
N VAL A 48 0.82 9.46 10.58
CA VAL A 48 -0.15 9.52 9.49
C VAL A 48 -0.81 10.90 9.47
N ALA A 49 -0.75 11.59 8.34
CA ALA A 49 -1.47 12.82 8.09
C ALA A 49 -2.88 12.50 7.58
N VAL A 50 -3.89 12.86 8.35
CA VAL A 50 -5.30 12.60 8.00
C VAL A 50 -6.01 13.93 7.79
N LYS A 51 -6.75 14.05 6.68
CA LYS A 51 -7.62 15.18 6.41
C LYS A 51 -9.07 14.74 6.55
N VAL A 52 -9.77 15.30 7.52
CA VAL A 52 -11.18 15.03 7.79
C VAL A 52 -11.96 16.33 7.68
N GLY A 53 -12.66 16.53 6.55
CA GLY A 53 -13.32 17.78 6.24
C GLY A 53 -12.33 18.96 6.18
N PRO A 54 -12.56 20.05 6.92
CA PRO A 54 -11.65 21.20 6.95
C PRO A 54 -10.45 20.99 7.86
N VAL A 55 -10.43 19.91 8.65
CA VAL A 55 -9.36 19.64 9.65
C VAL A 55 -8.28 18.74 9.05
N SER A 56 -7.05 19.22 9.10
CA SER A 56 -5.86 18.39 8.85
C SER A 56 -5.18 18.11 10.18
N ALA A 57 -4.93 16.84 10.47
CA ALA A 57 -4.25 16.42 11.68
C ALA A 57 -3.17 15.39 11.38
N ARG A 58 -2.10 15.45 12.14
CA ARG A 58 -1.03 14.47 12.10
C ARG A 58 -1.16 13.59 13.33
N PHE A 59 -1.47 12.31 13.10
CA PHE A 59 -1.55 11.31 14.16
C PHE A 59 -0.21 10.62 14.31
N LYS A 60 0.25 10.53 15.55
CA LYS A 60 1.39 9.69 15.95
C LYS A 60 0.84 8.53 16.76
N GLY A 61 1.18 7.31 16.38
CA GLY A 61 0.64 6.12 17.01
C GLY A 61 1.66 5.00 17.10
N ASN A 62 1.37 4.09 18.02
CA ASN A 62 2.08 2.83 18.18
C ASN A 62 1.13 1.68 17.85
N LEU A 63 1.68 0.63 17.26
CA LEU A 63 0.98 -0.61 16.98
C LEU A 63 1.79 -1.75 17.58
N LYS A 64 1.11 -2.69 18.21
CA LYS A 64 1.72 -3.90 18.75
C LYS A 64 0.91 -5.11 18.33
N LEU A 65 1.56 -6.09 17.73
CA LEU A 65 0.97 -7.38 17.42
C LEU A 65 1.00 -8.27 18.65
N THR A 66 -0.08 -8.95 18.88
CA THR A 66 -0.24 -9.95 19.95
C THR A 66 -1.02 -11.15 19.41
N ASN A 67 -1.05 -12.26 20.15
CA ASN A 67 -1.74 -13.48 19.75
C ASN A 67 -1.34 -13.94 18.33
N VAL A 68 -0.06 -13.78 18.00
CA VAL A 68 0.46 -14.09 16.66
C VAL A 68 0.47 -15.60 16.45
N ASN A 69 -0.29 -16.04 15.45
CA ASN A 69 -0.36 -17.42 14.97
C ASN A 69 -0.13 -17.45 13.47
N ALA A 70 1.14 -17.36 13.07
CA ALA A 70 1.54 -17.25 11.68
C ALA A 70 1.27 -18.54 10.89
N PRO A 71 0.78 -18.47 9.65
CA PRO A 71 0.34 -17.27 8.90
C PRO A 71 -1.19 -17.04 8.99
N GLN A 72 -1.86 -17.50 10.05
CA GLN A 72 -3.32 -17.52 10.13
C GLN A 72 -3.95 -16.30 10.80
N SER A 73 -3.36 -15.80 11.88
CA SER A 73 -4.02 -14.73 12.65
C SER A 73 -3.09 -13.95 13.57
N TYR A 74 -3.49 -12.74 13.90
CA TYR A 74 -2.92 -11.92 14.97
C TYR A 74 -3.93 -10.87 15.44
N THR A 75 -3.65 -10.28 16.60
CA THR A 75 -4.36 -9.10 17.10
C THR A 75 -3.44 -7.89 17.04
N ILE A 76 -3.88 -6.80 16.41
CA ILE A 76 -3.22 -5.50 16.43
C ILE A 76 -3.77 -4.72 17.62
N ASN A 77 -2.92 -4.27 18.52
CA ASN A 77 -3.27 -3.26 19.52
C ASN A 77 -2.68 -1.94 19.05
N PHE A 78 -3.45 -0.88 19.09
CA PHE A 78 -3.02 0.42 18.61
C PHE A 78 -3.44 1.55 19.56
N ASP A 79 -2.59 2.55 19.64
CA ASP A 79 -2.87 3.84 20.26
C ASP A 79 -2.30 4.96 19.40
N GLY A 80 -2.99 6.09 19.35
CA GLY A 80 -2.55 7.23 18.55
C GLY A 80 -3.14 8.54 19.05
N GLN A 81 -2.38 9.62 18.85
CA GLN A 81 -2.75 10.97 19.24
C GLN A 81 -2.59 11.93 18.05
N GLY A 82 -3.61 12.75 17.81
CA GLY A 82 -3.67 13.74 16.74
C GLY A 82 -3.79 15.19 17.25
N GLY A 83 -3.36 15.47 18.48
CA GLY A 83 -3.48 16.80 19.08
C GLY A 83 -4.94 17.26 19.17
N VAL A 84 -5.25 18.39 18.53
CA VAL A 84 -6.62 18.96 18.53
C VAL A 84 -7.66 18.07 17.84
N ALA A 85 -7.24 17.13 17.00
CA ALA A 85 -8.14 16.18 16.36
C ALA A 85 -8.53 15.00 17.26
N GLY A 86 -7.90 14.90 18.45
CA GLY A 86 -8.25 13.88 19.42
C GLY A 86 -7.29 12.71 19.47
N PHE A 87 -7.78 11.59 19.97
CA PHE A 87 -7.02 10.36 20.12
C PHE A 87 -7.84 9.15 19.66
N GLY A 88 -7.14 8.05 19.38
CA GLY A 88 -7.74 6.75 19.13
C GLY A 88 -6.91 5.65 19.78
N LYS A 89 -7.58 4.68 20.40
CA LYS A 89 -6.94 3.47 20.91
C LYS A 89 -7.88 2.28 20.76
N GLY A 90 -7.33 1.11 20.54
CA GLY A 90 -8.16 -0.08 20.38
C GLY A 90 -7.37 -1.30 19.97
N SER A 91 -8.11 -2.27 19.47
CA SER A 91 -7.56 -3.50 18.92
C SER A 91 -8.29 -3.90 17.63
N ALA A 92 -7.61 -4.67 16.80
CA ALA A 92 -8.19 -5.32 15.64
C ALA A 92 -7.69 -6.75 15.54
N ASP A 93 -8.62 -7.69 15.46
CA ASP A 93 -8.31 -9.08 15.15
C ASP A 93 -8.27 -9.26 13.64
N VAL A 94 -7.25 -9.93 13.15
CA VAL A 94 -7.06 -10.26 11.74
C VAL A 94 -6.93 -11.76 11.60
N THR A 95 -7.68 -12.32 10.66
CA THR A 95 -7.62 -13.75 10.34
C THR A 95 -7.48 -13.94 8.84
N LEU A 96 -6.57 -14.82 8.45
CA LEU A 96 -6.30 -15.21 7.07
C LEU A 96 -6.65 -16.67 6.87
N SER A 97 -7.36 -16.98 5.80
CA SER A 97 -7.63 -18.36 5.37
C SER A 97 -7.47 -18.48 3.85
N PRO A 98 -6.93 -19.59 3.34
CA PRO A 98 -6.87 -19.83 1.90
C PRO A 98 -8.27 -19.82 1.29
N GLU A 99 -8.44 -19.19 0.13
CA GLU A 99 -9.68 -19.21 -0.64
C GLU A 99 -9.36 -19.22 -2.14
N GLY A 100 -9.48 -20.40 -2.75
CA GLY A 100 -9.07 -20.61 -4.14
C GLY A 100 -7.58 -20.32 -4.35
N ALA A 101 -7.27 -19.46 -5.32
CA ALA A 101 -5.91 -18.98 -5.57
C ALA A 101 -5.50 -17.79 -4.69
N GLY A 102 -6.40 -17.27 -3.87
CA GLY A 102 -6.21 -16.10 -3.02
C GLY A 102 -6.31 -16.40 -1.55
N THR A 103 -6.47 -15.33 -0.78
CA THR A 103 -6.62 -15.38 0.68
C THR A 103 -7.84 -14.58 1.10
N LYS A 104 -8.74 -15.20 1.85
CA LYS A 104 -9.78 -14.49 2.57
C LYS A 104 -9.20 -13.88 3.83
N LEU A 105 -9.21 -12.56 3.90
CA LEU A 105 -8.86 -11.77 5.07
C LEU A 105 -10.15 -11.34 5.77
N ARG A 106 -10.26 -11.62 7.06
CA ARG A 106 -11.32 -11.08 7.93
C ARG A 106 -10.68 -10.20 8.99
N TYR A 107 -11.37 -9.13 9.33
CA TYR A 107 -10.96 -8.24 10.40
C TYR A 107 -12.14 -7.80 11.26
N ALA A 108 -11.88 -7.62 12.55
CA ALA A 108 -12.83 -7.08 13.51
C ALA A 108 -12.08 -6.12 14.45
N ALA A 109 -12.39 -4.84 14.33
CA ALA A 109 -11.74 -3.78 15.11
C ALA A 109 -12.71 -3.15 16.12
N LYS A 110 -12.19 -2.88 17.32
CA LYS A 110 -12.87 -2.14 18.38
C LYS A 110 -11.98 -0.98 18.80
N ALA A 111 -12.50 0.23 18.75
CA ALA A 111 -11.73 1.40 19.11
C ALA A 111 -12.54 2.38 19.97
N GLN A 112 -11.83 3.02 20.88
CA GLN A 112 -12.25 4.24 21.56
C GLN A 112 -11.64 5.42 20.82
N VAL A 113 -12.47 6.36 20.40
CA VAL A 113 -12.03 7.56 19.69
C VAL A 113 -12.51 8.80 20.43
N GLY A 114 -11.62 9.79 20.58
CA GLY A 114 -11.91 11.03 21.27
C GLY A 114 -12.66 12.06 20.42
N SER A 115 -13.06 11.69 19.20
CA SER A 115 -13.78 12.59 18.27
C SER A 115 -14.68 11.81 17.33
N ARG A 116 -15.93 12.29 17.15
CA ARG A 116 -16.87 11.74 16.16
C ARG A 116 -16.38 11.88 14.71
N LEU A 117 -15.49 12.81 14.44
CA LEU A 117 -14.88 13.00 13.12
C LEU A 117 -14.00 11.80 12.73
N ILE A 118 -13.29 11.21 13.70
CA ILE A 118 -12.47 10.01 13.48
C ILE A 118 -13.36 8.81 13.18
N ASP A 119 -14.45 8.68 13.88
CA ASP A 119 -15.42 7.60 13.70
C ASP A 119 -15.97 7.55 12.26
N ALA A 120 -16.37 8.69 11.73
CA ALA A 120 -16.86 8.81 10.36
C ALA A 120 -15.80 8.52 9.28
N ALA A 121 -14.52 8.79 9.58
CA ALA A 121 -13.42 8.58 8.64
C ALA A 121 -12.91 7.13 8.61
N ALA A 122 -13.13 6.36 9.69
CA ALA A 122 -12.50 5.05 9.87
C ALA A 122 -12.87 4.04 8.78
N THR A 123 -14.13 3.98 8.38
CA THR A 123 -14.59 3.09 7.30
C THR A 123 -13.89 3.41 5.99
N LYS A 124 -13.83 4.69 5.63
CA LYS A 124 -13.16 5.12 4.41
C LYS A 124 -11.66 4.80 4.43
N VAL A 125 -10.99 5.03 5.55
CA VAL A 125 -9.56 4.72 5.70
C VAL A 125 -9.31 3.23 5.53
N ALA A 126 -10.16 2.37 6.09
CA ALA A 126 -10.05 0.92 5.90
C ALA A 126 -10.29 0.50 4.45
N GLU A 127 -11.29 1.07 3.77
CA GLU A 127 -11.56 0.79 2.36
C GLU A 127 -10.39 1.22 1.46
N ASP A 128 -9.88 2.43 1.64
CA ASP A 128 -8.74 2.96 0.88
C ASP A 128 -7.49 2.09 1.10
N PHE A 129 -7.25 1.65 2.34
CA PHE A 129 -6.16 0.74 2.67
C PHE A 129 -6.28 -0.59 1.93
N PHE A 130 -7.42 -1.27 2.04
CA PHE A 130 -7.58 -2.58 1.40
C PHE A 130 -7.52 -2.50 -0.11
N LYS A 131 -8.08 -1.45 -0.72
CA LYS A 131 -7.97 -1.21 -2.15
C LYS A 131 -6.50 -1.08 -2.61
N ALA A 132 -5.71 -0.31 -1.88
CA ALA A 132 -4.28 -0.16 -2.17
C ALA A 132 -3.53 -1.47 -1.94
N PHE A 133 -3.85 -2.20 -0.88
CA PHE A 133 -3.22 -3.47 -0.52
C PHE A 133 -3.51 -4.58 -1.55
N GLU A 134 -4.75 -4.69 -2.02
CA GLU A 134 -5.14 -5.62 -3.10
C GLU A 134 -4.38 -5.32 -4.40
N LEU A 135 -4.26 -4.04 -4.77
CA LEU A 135 -3.49 -3.62 -5.95
C LEU A 135 -1.99 -3.94 -5.82
N GLN A 136 -1.43 -3.78 -4.62
CA GLN A 136 -0.02 -4.07 -4.36
C GLN A 136 0.30 -5.56 -4.49
N LEU A 137 -0.66 -6.42 -4.19
CA LEU A 137 -0.52 -7.87 -4.22
C LEU A 137 -1.10 -8.53 -5.47
N ALA A 138 -1.81 -7.76 -6.30
CA ALA A 138 -2.30 -8.26 -7.57
C ALA A 138 -1.12 -8.75 -8.43
N PRO A 139 -1.23 -9.92 -9.08
CA PRO A 139 -0.24 -10.33 -10.06
C PRO A 139 -0.16 -9.24 -11.14
N PRO A 140 1.04 -8.96 -11.68
CA PRO A 140 1.15 -8.05 -12.80
C PRO A 140 0.15 -8.49 -13.88
N PRO A 141 -0.50 -7.54 -14.59
CA PRO A 141 -1.36 -7.88 -15.70
C PRO A 141 -0.58 -8.85 -16.58
N ALA A 142 -1.15 -10.04 -16.84
CA ALA A 142 -0.57 -10.96 -17.79
C ALA A 142 -0.42 -10.14 -19.08
N GLU A 143 0.82 -9.83 -19.47
CA GLU A 143 1.07 -9.32 -20.79
C GLU A 143 0.38 -10.30 -21.70
N ALA A 144 -0.58 -9.80 -22.48
CA ALA A 144 -1.25 -10.60 -23.48
C ALA A 144 -0.12 -11.19 -24.33
N VAL A 145 0.13 -12.47 -24.14
CA VAL A 145 1.01 -13.21 -25.03
C VAL A 145 0.29 -13.12 -26.37
N ASP A 146 0.75 -12.22 -27.19
CA ASP A 146 0.36 -12.14 -28.59
C ASP A 146 0.72 -13.49 -29.23
N THR A 147 -0.19 -14.46 -29.10
CA THR A 147 -0.18 -15.70 -29.85
C THR A 147 -0.71 -15.39 -31.24
N GLY A 148 0.05 -14.60 -31.97
CA GLY A 148 -0.36 -14.22 -33.28
C GLY A 148 0.80 -14.02 -34.23
N GLN A 149 1.05 -15.00 -35.04
CA GLN A 149 1.79 -14.94 -36.29
C GLN A 149 3.29 -15.22 -36.26
N VAL A 150 3.58 -16.44 -36.58
CA VAL A 150 4.85 -16.79 -37.25
C VAL A 150 5.02 -15.91 -38.48
N PRO A 151 5.97 -14.98 -38.52
CA PRO A 151 6.29 -14.31 -39.77
C PRO A 151 7.18 -15.25 -40.60
N LEU A 152 6.72 -15.54 -41.80
CA LEU A 152 7.59 -16.07 -42.88
C LEU A 152 8.80 -15.12 -43.06
N PRO A 153 9.96 -15.66 -43.40
CA PRO A 153 11.16 -14.84 -43.60
C PRO A 153 11.05 -14.02 -44.90
N ALA A 154 11.06 -12.72 -44.79
CA ALA A 154 11.26 -11.83 -45.92
C ALA A 154 12.39 -10.85 -45.57
N ASP A 155 13.40 -10.92 -46.40
CA ASP A 155 14.64 -10.20 -46.47
C ASP A 155 14.61 -8.69 -46.23
N THR A 156 15.72 -8.25 -45.72
CA THR A 156 16.52 -7.00 -45.93
C THR A 156 16.64 -6.07 -44.74
N PRO A 157 17.88 -5.71 -44.41
CA PRO A 157 18.19 -4.80 -43.30
C PRO A 157 18.06 -3.35 -43.74
N LYS A 158 17.11 -2.63 -43.20
CA LYS A 158 17.11 -1.16 -43.27
C LYS A 158 17.81 -0.55 -42.07
N ASN A 159 19.00 -0.07 -42.36
CA ASN A 159 19.93 0.65 -41.52
C ASN A 159 19.35 1.98 -41.00
N ASN A 160 18.82 1.99 -39.76
CA ASN A 160 18.29 3.21 -39.11
C ASN A 160 19.37 3.98 -38.34
N LYS A 161 20.46 4.33 -39.04
CA LYS A 161 21.49 5.26 -38.50
C LYS A 161 21.01 6.73 -38.41
N ALA A 162 19.87 7.08 -39.00
CA ALA A 162 19.38 8.45 -39.01
C ALA A 162 18.66 8.89 -37.69
N LEU A 163 18.16 7.95 -36.86
CA LEU A 163 17.39 8.32 -35.68
C LEU A 163 18.28 8.69 -34.47
N TRP A 164 19.52 8.23 -34.44
CA TRP A 164 20.46 8.48 -33.33
C TRP A 164 21.08 9.88 -33.38
N TRP A 165 21.14 10.52 -34.58
CA TRP A 165 21.66 11.88 -34.73
C TRP A 165 20.69 12.94 -34.19
N GLY A 166 19.39 12.70 -34.23
CA GLY A 166 18.37 13.62 -33.68
C GLY A 166 18.42 13.77 -32.17
N VAL A 167 18.70 12.68 -31.43
CA VAL A 167 18.76 12.67 -29.95
C VAL A 167 20.06 13.33 -29.47
N ALA A 168 21.18 13.12 -30.18
CA ALA A 168 22.47 13.74 -29.86
C ALA A 168 22.44 15.25 -30.00
N ALA A 169 21.77 15.77 -31.03
CA ALA A 169 21.62 17.21 -31.24
C ALA A 169 20.81 17.92 -30.16
N LEU A 170 19.76 17.25 -29.63
CA LEU A 170 18.90 17.81 -28.59
C LEU A 170 19.62 17.89 -27.23
N VAL A 171 20.44 16.90 -26.91
CA VAL A 171 21.24 16.87 -25.66
C VAL A 171 22.32 17.99 -25.72
N VAL A 172 22.95 18.22 -26.85
CA VAL A 172 23.97 19.26 -26.99
C VAL A 172 23.34 20.66 -26.85
N VAL A 173 22.14 20.88 -27.41
CA VAL A 173 21.43 22.17 -27.28
C VAL A 173 20.99 22.43 -25.84
N LEU A 174 20.54 21.40 -25.13
CA LEU A 174 20.16 21.55 -23.73
C LEU A 174 21.36 21.78 -22.80
N LEU A 175 22.49 21.13 -23.06
CA LEU A 175 23.74 21.37 -22.34
C LEU A 175 24.29 22.77 -22.61
N TRP A 176 24.22 23.28 -23.88
CA TRP A 176 24.63 24.62 -24.22
C TRP A 176 23.76 25.71 -23.61
N TYR A 177 22.43 25.44 -23.50
CA TYR A 177 21.49 26.34 -22.81
C TYR A 177 21.73 26.39 -21.31
N TRP A 178 22.14 25.26 -20.69
CA TRP A 178 22.41 25.18 -19.23
C TRP A 178 23.75 25.83 -18.86
N LEU A 179 24.75 25.80 -19.75
CA LEU A 179 26.07 26.41 -19.51
C LEU A 179 26.08 27.93 -19.68
N ARG A 180 25.03 28.51 -20.27
CA ARG A 180 24.91 29.96 -20.50
C ARG A 180 24.04 30.71 -19.49
N ARG A 181 23.56 29.99 -18.47
CA ARG A 181 22.80 30.57 -17.36
C ARG A 181 23.59 30.42 -16.06
#